data_01a48f8afb2fdde0446cccf636ad97c5
#
_entry.id   01a48f8afb2fdde0446cccf636ad97c5
#
_cell.length_a   1.000
_cell.length_b   1.000
_cell.length_c   1.000
_cell.angle_alpha   90.00
_cell.angle_beta   90.00
_cell.angle_gamma   90.00
#
_symmetry.space_group_name_H-M   'P 1'
#
loop_
_entity.id
_entity.type
_entity.pdbx_description
1 polymer ?
#
loop_
_entity_poly.entity_id
_entity_poly.type
_entity_poly.pdbx_seq_one_letter_code
_entity_poly.pdbx_strand_id
1 'polypeptide(L)'
;MTGSRSRKRNSKRRGSAGKVPALLFVILACAAAVYFCMKYKDRLIPERETIEVQTETDAQVEEPKTDAEKPKENEIKTLPVVEKETEPEYRPEITLTFAGDILFDPNYAIMASMLQRGGDIATSFDQELIDIMTGSDVFMLNNEFPYSDRGAPLPEKQFTFRAKPEYVSKLKDIGADIVALANNHVNDHGTDAMLDTFDTLETAGIPYVGAGRNIDEASAPYYMELEGVKVAFVAATQIERLASPDTVEATAAAPGVFRCLSPDRFIDKIKEAKQNADIVVAFVHWGTEGEEDIDWLQEEQAPMYAEAGADIIIGDHPHVLQKIEYINGVPCIYSLGNYLFNSSTLDTGLVQATVDTQTRTLKSFRFIPAIQSGCKTKMPEDSEKARIIRHMRDLSPDVTIDDDGYVY
;
A
#
# COMPACT_ATOMS: atom_id res chain seq x y z
N MET A 1 26.61 -61.54 -44.80
CA MET A 1 26.49 -62.57 -43.74
C MET A 1 26.42 -61.77 -42.41
N THR A 2 25.35 -61.32 -42.02
CA THR A 2 24.17 -61.51 -41.17
C THR A 2 24.49 -62.22 -39.86
N GLY A 3 24.40 -61.49 -38.76
CA GLY A 3 24.46 -62.00 -37.39
C GLY A 3 23.69 -61.14 -36.44
N SER A 4 22.36 -61.34 -36.40
CA SER A 4 21.45 -60.74 -35.42
C SER A 4 21.63 -61.42 -34.04
N ARG A 5 21.85 -60.64 -32.97
CA ARG A 5 21.75 -61.13 -31.57
C ARG A 5 20.58 -60.43 -30.87
N SER A 6 19.53 -61.20 -30.65
CA SER A 6 18.38 -60.93 -29.82
C SER A 6 18.80 -60.82 -28.34
N ARG A 7 18.46 -59.73 -27.65
CA ARG A 7 18.55 -59.59 -26.18
C ARG A 7 17.14 -59.77 -25.58
N LYS A 8 16.98 -60.84 -24.80
CA LYS A 8 15.82 -61.08 -23.96
C LYS A 8 15.72 -60.04 -22.84
N ARG A 9 14.60 -59.35 -22.72
CA ARG A 9 14.23 -58.52 -21.57
C ARG A 9 13.63 -59.39 -20.46
N ASN A 10 14.29 -59.43 -19.28
CA ASN A 10 13.73 -59.96 -18.03
C ASN A 10 12.82 -58.90 -17.37
N SER A 11 11.53 -59.17 -17.28
CA SER A 11 10.56 -58.39 -16.50
C SER A 11 10.60 -58.84 -15.03
N LYS A 12 11.15 -58.00 -14.14
CA LYS A 12 10.95 -58.15 -12.69
C LYS A 12 9.60 -57.54 -12.29
N ARG A 13 8.68 -58.36 -11.83
CA ARG A 13 7.48 -58.01 -11.10
C ARG A 13 7.89 -57.32 -9.79
N ARG A 14 7.54 -56.01 -9.59
CA ARG A 14 7.55 -55.35 -8.29
C ARG A 14 6.20 -55.51 -7.61
N GLY A 15 6.19 -56.13 -6.44
CA GLY A 15 5.03 -56.32 -5.59
C GLY A 15 4.51 -54.99 -5.03
N SER A 16 3.21 -54.91 -4.96
CA SER A 16 2.44 -53.85 -4.32
C SER A 16 2.60 -53.99 -2.79
N ALA A 17 3.28 -53.04 -2.14
CA ALA A 17 3.30 -52.91 -0.68
C ALA A 17 2.59 -51.62 -0.24
N GLY A 18 1.47 -51.83 0.44
CA GLY A 18 0.84 -51.07 1.53
C GLY A 18 0.82 -49.53 1.49
N LYS A 19 -0.29 -48.94 1.04
CA LYS A 19 -0.61 -47.50 1.28
C LYS A 19 -1.59 -47.32 2.46
N VAL A 20 -1.37 -47.94 3.59
CA VAL A 20 -2.30 -47.84 4.75
C VAL A 20 -1.75 -47.10 5.98
N PRO A 21 -0.47 -46.69 6.12
CA PRO A 21 -0.07 -46.03 7.37
C PRO A 21 -0.27 -44.51 7.41
N ALA A 22 -0.38 -43.79 6.28
CA ALA A 22 -0.46 -42.34 6.31
C ALA A 22 -1.80 -41.78 6.82
N LEU A 23 -2.91 -42.39 6.44
CA LEU A 23 -4.25 -41.95 6.86
C LEU A 23 -4.50 -42.21 8.35
N LEU A 24 -3.95 -43.30 8.90
CA LEU A 24 -4.07 -43.60 10.33
C LEU A 24 -3.27 -42.62 11.21
N PHE A 25 -2.13 -42.13 10.69
CA PHE A 25 -1.30 -41.15 11.40
C PHE A 25 -1.97 -39.75 11.45
N VAL A 26 -2.64 -39.33 10.39
CA VAL A 26 -3.39 -38.07 10.35
C VAL A 26 -4.59 -38.12 11.31
N ILE A 27 -5.35 -39.21 11.34
CA ILE A 27 -6.50 -39.37 12.25
C ILE A 27 -6.05 -39.36 13.74
N LEU A 28 -4.92 -39.99 14.05
CA LEU A 28 -4.37 -39.99 15.41
C LEU A 28 -3.83 -38.59 15.81
N ALA A 29 -3.24 -37.84 14.88
CA ALA A 29 -2.76 -36.48 15.15
C ALA A 29 -3.93 -35.51 15.39
N CYS A 30 -5.01 -35.60 14.60
CA CYS A 30 -6.21 -34.81 14.79
C CYS A 30 -6.92 -35.15 16.13
N ALA A 31 -7.01 -36.44 16.49
CA ALA A 31 -7.59 -36.87 17.76
C ALA A 31 -6.76 -36.37 18.99
N ALA A 32 -5.43 -36.37 18.87
CA ALA A 32 -4.56 -35.83 19.90
C ALA A 32 -4.68 -34.30 20.05
N ALA A 33 -4.83 -33.56 18.93
CA ALA A 33 -5.03 -32.11 18.95
C ALA A 33 -6.38 -31.74 19.61
N VAL A 34 -7.47 -32.44 19.28
CA VAL A 34 -8.77 -32.26 19.89
C VAL A 34 -8.76 -32.59 21.39
N TYR A 35 -8.12 -33.66 21.79
CA TYR A 35 -7.94 -34.02 23.20
C TYR A 35 -7.14 -32.96 23.96
N PHE A 36 -6.09 -32.42 23.36
CA PHE A 36 -5.25 -31.35 23.96
C PHE A 36 -6.09 -30.07 24.13
N CYS A 37 -6.84 -29.65 23.12
CA CYS A 37 -7.74 -28.51 23.21
C CYS A 37 -8.83 -28.68 24.28
N MET A 38 -9.44 -29.88 24.40
CA MET A 38 -10.43 -30.15 25.44
C MET A 38 -9.85 -30.15 26.86
N LYS A 39 -8.62 -30.68 27.04
CA LYS A 39 -7.95 -30.79 28.33
C LYS A 39 -7.44 -29.43 28.86
N TYR A 40 -7.13 -28.48 28.00
CA TYR A 40 -6.55 -27.19 28.36
C TYR A 40 -7.47 -26.00 28.09
N LYS A 41 -8.74 -26.24 27.77
CA LYS A 41 -9.75 -25.21 27.49
C LYS A 41 -9.82 -24.15 28.60
N ASP A 42 -9.78 -24.57 29.85
CA ASP A 42 -9.91 -23.68 31.02
C ASP A 42 -8.60 -22.91 31.36
N ARG A 43 -7.49 -23.19 30.66
CA ARG A 43 -6.22 -22.46 30.81
C ARG A 43 -5.96 -21.45 29.70
N LEU A 44 -6.79 -21.46 28.64
CA LEU A 44 -6.63 -20.60 27.47
C LEU A 44 -7.56 -19.39 27.44
N ILE A 45 -8.47 -19.28 28.43
CA ILE A 45 -9.38 -18.14 28.57
C ILE A 45 -9.11 -17.51 29.94
N PRO A 46 -8.42 -16.37 30.06
CA PRO A 46 -8.36 -15.64 31.32
C PRO A 46 -9.71 -15.00 31.61
N GLU A 47 -10.21 -15.19 32.87
CA GLU A 47 -11.41 -14.52 33.36
C GLU A 47 -11.22 -12.99 33.28
N ARG A 48 -12.21 -12.30 32.73
CA ARG A 48 -12.30 -10.83 32.78
C ARG A 48 -12.61 -10.40 34.19
N GLU A 49 -11.69 -9.75 34.87
CA GLU A 49 -11.98 -8.96 36.06
C GLU A 49 -12.80 -7.72 35.67
N THR A 50 -13.98 -7.61 36.25
CA THR A 50 -14.80 -6.40 36.18
C THR A 50 -14.26 -5.36 37.13
N ILE A 51 -13.72 -4.26 36.59
CA ILE A 51 -13.31 -3.08 37.36
C ILE A 51 -14.57 -2.24 37.58
N GLU A 52 -15.02 -2.15 38.83
CA GLU A 52 -16.03 -1.15 39.27
C GLU A 52 -15.39 0.24 39.28
N VAL A 53 -15.95 1.15 38.48
CA VAL A 53 -15.58 2.58 38.50
C VAL A 53 -16.41 3.24 39.60
N GLN A 54 -15.71 3.66 40.67
CA GLN A 54 -16.30 4.55 41.69
C GLN A 54 -16.32 5.98 41.15
N THR A 55 -17.50 6.55 41.04
CA THR A 55 -17.73 7.96 40.76
C THR A 55 -17.62 8.75 42.08
N GLU A 56 -16.61 9.57 42.22
CA GLU A 56 -16.60 10.65 43.23
C GLU A 56 -17.20 11.93 42.62
N THR A 57 -18.27 12.38 43.23
CA THR A 57 -18.87 13.70 43.05
C THR A 57 -18.32 14.67 44.10
N ASP A 58 -18.30 15.94 43.72
CA ASP A 58 -18.20 17.18 44.48
C ASP A 58 -16.87 17.94 44.47
N ALA A 59 -16.86 18.97 43.66
CA ALA A 59 -16.11 20.19 43.98
C ALA A 59 -16.94 21.42 43.59
N GLN A 60 -17.28 22.19 44.59
CA GLN A 60 -18.05 23.43 44.53
C GLN A 60 -17.31 24.54 43.78
N VAL A 61 -18.06 25.27 42.96
CA VAL A 61 -17.61 26.50 42.28
C VAL A 61 -17.97 27.70 43.16
N GLU A 62 -16.98 28.45 43.61
CA GLU A 62 -17.16 29.79 44.21
C GLU A 62 -17.19 30.85 43.08
N GLU A 63 -18.24 31.70 43.12
CA GLU A 63 -18.38 32.91 42.30
C GLU A 63 -17.54 34.05 42.85
N PRO A 64 -16.83 34.87 42.01
CA PRO A 64 -16.28 36.11 42.44
C PRO A 64 -17.25 37.29 42.23
N LYS A 65 -17.35 38.13 43.29
CA LYS A 65 -18.16 39.32 43.37
C LYS A 65 -17.70 40.42 42.43
N THR A 66 -18.67 41.04 41.77
CA THR A 66 -18.53 42.23 40.93
C THR A 66 -18.53 43.52 41.79
N ASP A 67 -17.50 44.38 41.62
CA ASP A 67 -17.56 45.80 41.98
C ASP A 67 -17.76 46.61 40.69
N ALA A 68 -18.78 47.47 40.71
CA ALA A 68 -19.17 48.33 39.60
C ALA A 68 -18.49 49.68 39.67
N GLU A 69 -17.73 50.08 38.68
CA GLU A 69 -17.33 51.46 38.41
C GLU A 69 -18.00 52.03 37.17
N LYS A 70 -18.43 53.31 37.24
CA LYS A 70 -19.21 54.06 36.23
C LYS A 70 -18.37 54.44 35.01
N PRO A 71 -19.02 54.63 33.84
CA PRO A 71 -18.31 54.80 32.56
C PRO A 71 -17.83 56.25 32.34
N LYS A 72 -16.63 56.36 31.75
CA LYS A 72 -16.11 57.57 31.11
C LYS A 72 -16.45 57.52 29.63
N GLU A 73 -16.92 58.66 29.10
CA GLU A 73 -17.14 58.90 27.67
C GLU A 73 -15.90 58.60 26.86
N ASN A 74 -16.08 57.79 25.80
CA ASN A 74 -15.00 57.41 24.89
C ASN A 74 -15.24 57.92 23.49
N GLU A 75 -14.17 58.51 22.97
CA GLU A 75 -13.96 58.84 21.57
C GLU A 75 -14.25 57.64 20.65
N ILE A 76 -15.00 57.91 19.57
CA ILE A 76 -15.27 56.94 18.50
C ILE A 76 -13.97 56.66 17.73
N LYS A 77 -13.24 55.63 18.07
CA LYS A 77 -12.19 55.06 17.21
C LYS A 77 -12.87 54.22 16.15
N THR A 78 -12.74 54.66 14.89
CA THR A 78 -13.07 53.83 13.73
C THR A 78 -12.32 52.51 13.81
N LEU A 79 -13.05 51.41 13.96
CA LEU A 79 -12.51 50.05 13.89
C LEU A 79 -11.93 49.82 12.48
N PRO A 80 -10.79 49.11 12.36
CA PRO A 80 -10.31 48.71 11.06
C PRO A 80 -11.36 47.81 10.39
N VAL A 81 -11.55 48.04 9.08
CA VAL A 81 -12.35 47.16 8.23
C VAL A 81 -11.76 45.78 8.39
N VAL A 82 -12.52 44.86 9.00
CA VAL A 82 -12.18 43.42 8.97
C VAL A 82 -12.24 43.03 7.51
N GLU A 83 -11.10 42.71 6.90
CA GLU A 83 -11.07 42.04 5.63
C GLU A 83 -11.96 40.80 5.78
N LYS A 84 -13.00 40.74 4.95
CA LYS A 84 -13.89 39.60 4.87
C LYS A 84 -13.02 38.44 4.48
N GLU A 85 -12.80 37.48 5.40
CA GLU A 85 -12.23 36.19 5.01
C GLU A 85 -13.05 35.71 3.82
N THR A 86 -12.42 35.60 2.67
CA THR A 86 -13.05 34.99 1.49
C THR A 86 -13.34 33.55 1.85
N GLU A 87 -14.61 33.16 1.81
CA GLU A 87 -14.95 31.76 1.93
C GLU A 87 -14.07 30.97 0.94
N PRO A 88 -13.50 29.83 1.36
CA PRO A 88 -12.67 29.03 0.45
C PRO A 88 -13.47 28.74 -0.81
N GLU A 89 -12.84 28.94 -1.98
CA GLU A 89 -13.46 28.69 -3.27
C GLU A 89 -13.82 27.21 -3.37
N TYR A 90 -15.10 26.90 -3.55
CA TYR A 90 -15.58 25.52 -3.68
C TYR A 90 -14.92 24.86 -4.88
N ARG A 91 -14.23 23.75 -4.65
CA ARG A 91 -13.63 22.91 -5.70
C ARG A 91 -14.57 21.74 -6.01
N PRO A 92 -15.08 21.64 -7.26
CA PRO A 92 -16.03 20.59 -7.63
C PRO A 92 -15.42 19.21 -7.73
N GLU A 93 -14.10 19.10 -7.72
CA GLU A 93 -13.35 17.87 -7.93
C GLU A 93 -12.11 17.82 -7.04
N ILE A 94 -11.75 16.60 -6.62
CA ILE A 94 -10.45 16.27 -6.03
C ILE A 94 -9.77 15.21 -6.87
N THR A 95 -8.43 15.21 -6.86
CA THR A 95 -7.59 14.27 -7.61
C THR A 95 -6.76 13.42 -6.67
N LEU A 96 -6.81 12.10 -6.87
CA LEU A 96 -6.00 11.10 -6.19
C LEU A 96 -5.04 10.51 -7.23
N THR A 97 -3.73 10.70 -7.02
CA THR A 97 -2.70 10.22 -7.95
C THR A 97 -1.89 9.10 -7.29
N PHE A 98 -1.59 8.06 -8.05
CA PHE A 98 -0.90 6.87 -7.58
C PHE A 98 0.30 6.57 -8.46
N ALA A 99 1.41 6.14 -7.82
CA ALA A 99 2.59 5.60 -8.48
C ALA A 99 2.93 4.20 -7.92
N GLY A 100 3.72 3.44 -8.67
CA GLY A 100 4.24 2.15 -8.24
C GLY A 100 5.47 2.27 -7.33
N ASP A 101 6.45 1.40 -7.56
CA ASP A 101 7.57 1.15 -6.66
C ASP A 101 8.64 2.23 -6.74
N ILE A 102 9.07 2.72 -5.56
CA ILE A 102 10.25 3.60 -5.44
C ILE A 102 11.32 2.99 -4.55
N LEU A 103 12.60 3.38 -4.77
CA LEU A 103 13.76 2.94 -4.00
C LEU A 103 14.74 4.08 -3.71
N PHE A 104 15.01 4.36 -2.42
CA PHE A 104 15.96 5.39 -1.97
C PHE A 104 17.20 4.79 -1.27
N ASP A 105 17.61 3.57 -1.64
CA ASP A 105 18.80 2.95 -1.07
C ASP A 105 20.08 3.52 -1.71
N PRO A 106 21.01 4.11 -0.91
CA PRO A 106 22.24 4.71 -1.41
C PRO A 106 23.22 3.70 -2.04
N ASN A 107 23.04 2.41 -1.82
CA ASN A 107 23.86 1.35 -2.44
C ASN A 107 23.38 1.00 -3.86
N TYR A 108 22.23 1.53 -4.27
CA TYR A 108 21.66 1.28 -5.60
C TYR A 108 21.82 2.49 -6.54
N ALA A 109 21.74 2.21 -7.83
CA ALA A 109 22.04 3.17 -8.89
C ALA A 109 21.17 4.45 -8.82
N ILE A 110 19.92 4.35 -8.40
CA ILE A 110 19.00 5.50 -8.29
C ILE A 110 19.60 6.58 -7.42
N MET A 111 19.92 6.25 -6.16
CA MET A 111 20.42 7.24 -5.20
C MET A 111 21.84 7.71 -5.56
N ALA A 112 22.69 6.80 -6.03
CA ALA A 112 24.04 7.18 -6.50
C ALA A 112 23.96 8.19 -7.65
N SER A 113 23.07 7.99 -8.61
CA SER A 113 22.86 8.88 -9.74
C SER A 113 22.24 10.23 -9.31
N MET A 114 21.24 10.21 -8.40
CA MET A 114 20.63 11.41 -7.84
C MET A 114 21.66 12.26 -7.08
N LEU A 115 22.50 11.65 -6.24
CA LEU A 115 23.55 12.33 -5.51
C LEU A 115 24.61 12.96 -6.45
N GLN A 116 24.96 12.30 -7.55
CA GLN A 116 25.84 12.86 -8.58
C GLN A 116 25.21 14.09 -9.27
N ARG A 117 23.88 14.17 -9.36
CA ARG A 117 23.15 15.32 -9.89
C ARG A 117 22.93 16.45 -8.88
N GLY A 118 23.53 16.39 -7.70
CA GLY A 118 23.46 17.43 -6.67
C GLY A 118 22.56 17.10 -5.48
N GLY A 119 21.95 15.90 -5.42
CA GLY A 119 21.21 15.40 -4.26
C GLY A 119 19.74 15.78 -4.22
N ASP A 120 19.24 16.55 -5.19
CA ASP A 120 17.84 16.91 -5.33
C ASP A 120 17.09 15.79 -6.07
N ILE A 121 16.07 15.21 -5.41
CA ILE A 121 15.25 14.12 -5.94
C ILE A 121 14.42 14.58 -7.15
N ALA A 122 14.00 15.84 -7.20
CA ALA A 122 13.25 16.37 -8.33
C ALA A 122 14.02 16.22 -9.66
N THR A 123 15.36 16.20 -9.61
CA THR A 123 16.21 15.93 -10.80
C THR A 123 16.05 14.50 -11.36
N SER A 124 15.36 13.63 -10.64
CA SER A 124 15.05 12.27 -11.10
C SER A 124 13.76 12.18 -11.89
N PHE A 125 13.02 13.27 -12.02
CA PHE A 125 11.76 13.34 -12.74
C PHE A 125 11.77 14.47 -13.75
N ASP A 126 10.97 14.35 -14.81
CA ASP A 126 10.63 15.49 -15.65
C ASP A 126 9.65 16.42 -14.91
N GLN A 127 9.72 17.71 -15.20
CA GLN A 127 8.94 18.73 -14.48
C GLN A 127 7.45 18.47 -14.55
N GLU A 128 6.93 18.00 -15.68
CA GLU A 128 5.52 17.67 -15.85
C GLU A 128 5.05 16.58 -14.89
N LEU A 129 5.87 15.56 -14.60
CA LEU A 129 5.55 14.54 -13.59
C LEU A 129 5.55 15.14 -12.18
N ILE A 130 6.50 16.02 -11.87
CA ILE A 130 6.52 16.75 -10.59
C ILE A 130 5.25 17.59 -10.45
N ASP A 131 4.86 18.32 -11.49
CA ASP A 131 3.67 19.17 -11.48
C ASP A 131 2.38 18.34 -11.27
N ILE A 132 2.29 17.14 -11.86
CA ILE A 132 1.17 16.22 -11.66
C ILE A 132 1.16 15.69 -10.21
N MET A 133 2.29 15.22 -9.70
CA MET A 133 2.41 14.67 -8.34
C MET A 133 2.08 15.72 -7.27
N THR A 134 2.72 16.89 -7.36
CA THR A 134 2.54 17.99 -6.37
C THR A 134 1.25 18.78 -6.55
N GLY A 135 0.63 18.73 -7.73
CA GLY A 135 -0.65 19.38 -8.03
C GLY A 135 -1.88 18.54 -7.70
N SER A 136 -1.70 17.27 -7.32
CA SER A 136 -2.79 16.39 -6.89
C SER A 136 -3.19 16.69 -5.45
N ASP A 137 -4.46 16.43 -5.10
CA ASP A 137 -4.95 16.57 -3.72
C ASP A 137 -4.39 15.48 -2.81
N VAL A 138 -4.10 14.30 -3.38
CA VAL A 138 -3.33 13.23 -2.72
C VAL A 138 -2.43 12.57 -3.74
N PHE A 139 -1.15 12.42 -3.41
CA PHE A 139 -0.20 11.58 -4.12
C PHE A 139 0.26 10.41 -3.22
N MET A 140 -0.03 9.18 -3.64
CA MET A 140 0.33 7.94 -2.94
C MET A 140 1.24 7.06 -3.80
N LEU A 141 2.18 6.36 -3.16
CA LEU A 141 3.10 5.43 -3.82
C LEU A 141 3.51 4.27 -2.89
N ASN A 142 4.14 3.22 -3.46
CA ASN A 142 4.76 2.15 -2.68
C ASN A 142 6.18 2.53 -2.25
N ASN A 143 6.39 2.64 -0.93
CA ASN A 143 7.71 2.84 -0.33
C ASN A 143 8.33 1.48 -0.02
N GLU A 144 9.11 0.94 -0.95
CA GLU A 144 9.56 -0.46 -0.94
C GLU A 144 10.93 -0.65 -0.26
N PHE A 145 11.12 0.00 0.88
CA PHE A 145 12.36 -0.10 1.68
C PHE A 145 12.14 0.47 3.08
N PRO A 146 12.91 0.00 4.09
CA PRO A 146 12.93 0.64 5.41
C PRO A 146 13.83 1.88 5.45
N TYR A 147 13.48 2.85 6.32
CA TYR A 147 14.34 3.96 6.73
C TYR A 147 15.02 3.62 8.06
N SER A 148 16.33 3.32 8.03
CA SER A 148 17.07 2.99 9.26
C SER A 148 18.57 3.02 9.06
N ASP A 149 19.30 3.33 10.14
CA ASP A 149 20.73 3.07 10.25
C ASP A 149 21.04 1.80 11.07
N ARG A 150 19.98 1.10 11.59
CA ARG A 150 20.08 -0.10 12.43
C ARG A 150 19.75 -1.38 11.66
N GLY A 151 19.94 -2.51 12.32
CA GLY A 151 19.63 -3.81 11.77
C GLY A 151 20.69 -4.36 10.81
N ALA A 152 20.45 -5.56 10.33
CA ALA A 152 21.30 -6.26 9.37
C ALA A 152 20.41 -6.84 8.25
N PRO A 153 20.95 -6.97 7.03
CA PRO A 153 20.18 -7.56 5.93
C PRO A 153 19.70 -8.96 6.30
N LEU A 154 18.47 -9.28 5.91
CA LEU A 154 17.91 -10.62 6.14
C LEU A 154 18.79 -11.67 5.46
N PRO A 155 19.15 -12.76 6.16
CA PRO A 155 19.93 -13.84 5.58
C PRO A 155 19.14 -14.50 4.44
N GLU A 156 19.87 -14.94 3.41
CA GLU A 156 19.33 -15.67 2.26
C GLU A 156 18.33 -14.87 1.36
N LYS A 157 18.06 -13.59 1.67
CA LYS A 157 17.32 -12.71 0.79
C LYS A 157 18.26 -12.11 -0.27
N GLN A 158 17.93 -12.27 -1.56
CA GLN A 158 18.79 -11.88 -2.67
C GLN A 158 18.96 -10.36 -2.76
N PHE A 159 17.87 -9.62 -2.58
CA PHE A 159 17.84 -8.17 -2.60
C PHE A 159 17.33 -7.66 -1.26
N THR A 160 18.10 -6.81 -0.62
CA THR A 160 17.72 -6.12 0.61
C THR A 160 17.97 -4.63 0.45
N PHE A 161 16.98 -3.83 0.79
CA PHE A 161 16.99 -2.38 0.62
C PHE A 161 16.99 -1.66 1.95
N ARG A 162 17.62 -0.49 2.00
CA ARG A 162 17.60 0.38 3.17
C ARG A 162 17.94 1.81 2.80
N ALA A 163 17.04 2.74 3.07
CA ALA A 163 17.30 4.16 2.99
C ALA A 163 17.82 4.72 4.33
N LYS A 164 18.56 5.82 4.26
CA LYS A 164 18.86 6.60 5.46
C LYS A 164 17.61 7.35 5.93
N PRO A 165 17.39 7.51 7.26
CA PRO A 165 16.24 8.25 7.78
C PRO A 165 16.11 9.67 7.19
N GLU A 166 17.21 10.38 6.96
CA GLU A 166 17.24 11.73 6.37
C GLU A 166 16.62 11.80 4.96
N TYR A 167 16.55 10.67 4.24
CA TYR A 167 15.99 10.64 2.89
C TYR A 167 14.46 10.65 2.85
N VAL A 168 13.80 10.57 4.02
CA VAL A 168 12.34 10.72 4.11
C VAL A 168 11.86 12.07 3.57
N SER A 169 12.68 13.13 3.70
CA SER A 169 12.35 14.44 3.12
C SER A 169 12.11 14.40 1.61
N LYS A 170 12.75 13.46 0.91
CA LYS A 170 12.59 13.28 -0.54
C LYS A 170 11.18 12.86 -0.96
N LEU A 171 10.43 12.20 -0.09
CA LEU A 171 9.01 11.94 -0.31
C LEU A 171 8.21 13.26 -0.40
N LYS A 172 8.48 14.20 0.52
CA LYS A 172 7.84 15.54 0.50
C LYS A 172 8.26 16.35 -0.71
N ASP A 173 9.55 16.26 -1.09
CA ASP A 173 10.09 16.99 -2.23
C ASP A 173 9.41 16.59 -3.56
N ILE A 174 8.82 15.39 -3.63
CA ILE A 174 8.03 14.91 -4.77
C ILE A 174 6.52 14.94 -4.54
N GLY A 175 6.07 15.52 -3.41
CA GLY A 175 4.65 15.71 -3.12
C GLY A 175 3.93 14.48 -2.55
N ALA A 176 4.64 13.48 -2.01
CA ALA A 176 3.97 12.31 -1.43
C ALA A 176 3.23 12.67 -0.14
N ASP A 177 1.92 12.44 -0.11
CA ASP A 177 1.03 12.69 1.02
C ASP A 177 0.83 11.47 1.89
N ILE A 178 0.95 10.27 1.33
CA ILE A 178 0.79 8.99 2.01
C ILE A 178 1.60 7.92 1.28
N VAL A 179 2.08 6.89 2.01
CA VAL A 179 2.81 5.78 1.41
C VAL A 179 2.23 4.42 1.83
N ALA A 180 2.31 3.43 0.91
CA ALA A 180 2.10 2.03 1.25
C ALA A 180 3.40 1.43 1.79
N LEU A 181 3.30 0.68 2.90
CA LEU A 181 4.40 -0.10 3.50
C LEU A 181 4.12 -1.60 3.53
N ALA A 182 2.95 -2.04 3.07
CA ALA A 182 2.62 -3.44 2.97
C ALA A 182 3.34 -4.09 1.80
N ASN A 183 4.64 -4.33 1.93
CA ASN A 183 5.47 -4.95 0.89
C ASN A 183 6.50 -5.92 1.49
N ASN A 184 7.19 -6.66 0.63
CA ASN A 184 8.17 -7.65 1.05
C ASN A 184 9.52 -7.04 1.47
N HIS A 185 9.73 -5.72 1.34
CA HIS A 185 11.01 -5.06 1.62
C HIS A 185 11.05 -4.21 2.91
N VAL A 186 9.92 -3.87 3.52
CA VAL A 186 9.91 -3.05 4.74
C VAL A 186 10.67 -3.69 5.92
N ASN A 187 10.80 -5.04 5.93
CA ASN A 187 11.53 -5.79 6.96
C ASN A 187 12.95 -6.22 6.54
N ASP A 188 13.51 -5.73 5.47
CA ASP A 188 14.78 -6.18 4.90
C ASP A 188 15.97 -6.16 5.84
N HIS A 189 15.94 -5.28 6.83
CA HIS A 189 16.97 -5.13 7.86
C HIS A 189 16.48 -5.50 9.27
N GLY A 190 15.34 -6.21 9.35
CA GLY A 190 14.77 -6.73 10.60
C GLY A 190 13.90 -5.73 11.34
N THR A 191 13.39 -6.18 12.49
CA THR A 191 12.38 -5.46 13.29
C THR A 191 12.80 -4.04 13.68
N ASP A 192 14.08 -3.84 14.10
CA ASP A 192 14.55 -2.51 14.49
C ASP A 192 14.49 -1.52 13.33
N ALA A 193 14.85 -1.96 12.11
CA ALA A 193 14.78 -1.10 10.93
C ALA A 193 13.33 -0.78 10.53
N MET A 194 12.42 -1.73 10.70
CA MET A 194 10.99 -1.51 10.49
C MET A 194 10.43 -0.48 11.47
N LEU A 195 10.76 -0.58 12.77
CA LEU A 195 10.33 0.38 13.77
C LEU A 195 10.90 1.78 13.53
N ASP A 196 12.18 1.89 13.12
CA ASP A 196 12.79 3.15 12.70
C ASP A 196 12.06 3.78 11.52
N THR A 197 11.54 2.95 10.61
CA THR A 197 10.76 3.41 9.45
C THR A 197 9.48 4.09 9.89
N PHE A 198 8.75 3.49 10.84
CA PHE A 198 7.52 4.09 11.39
C PHE A 198 7.84 5.42 12.09
N ASP A 199 8.84 5.44 12.98
CA ASP A 199 9.26 6.65 13.71
C ASP A 199 9.72 7.77 12.73
N THR A 200 10.41 7.39 11.65
CA THR A 200 10.91 8.32 10.62
C THR A 200 9.77 8.97 9.85
N LEU A 201 8.80 8.17 9.36
CA LEU A 201 7.63 8.67 8.64
C LEU A 201 6.73 9.52 9.53
N GLU A 202 6.47 9.08 10.78
CA GLU A 202 5.69 9.83 11.77
C GLU A 202 6.34 11.19 12.10
N THR A 203 7.67 11.20 12.33
CA THR A 203 8.42 12.43 12.58
C THR A 203 8.38 13.38 11.38
N ALA A 204 8.41 12.83 10.18
CA ALA A 204 8.27 13.60 8.96
C ALA A 204 6.82 14.06 8.71
N GLY A 205 5.82 13.53 9.43
CA GLY A 205 4.40 13.80 9.21
C GLY A 205 3.90 13.24 7.89
N ILE A 206 4.43 12.08 7.46
CA ILE A 206 3.97 11.34 6.28
C ILE A 206 3.19 10.12 6.78
N PRO A 207 1.87 10.06 6.56
CA PRO A 207 1.06 8.90 6.87
C PRO A 207 1.51 7.66 6.08
N TYR A 208 1.26 6.49 6.67
CA TYR A 208 1.49 5.21 5.99
C TYR A 208 0.39 4.21 6.31
N VAL A 209 0.23 3.21 5.45
CA VAL A 209 -0.75 2.12 5.61
C VAL A 209 -0.11 0.78 5.30
N GLY A 210 -0.68 -0.29 5.88
CA GLY A 210 -0.31 -1.65 5.56
C GLY A 210 0.84 -2.24 6.37
N ALA A 211 1.41 -1.48 7.33
CA ALA A 211 2.38 -1.96 8.31
C ALA A 211 2.19 -1.22 9.63
N GLY A 212 2.66 -1.79 10.74
CA GLY A 212 2.50 -1.16 12.06
C GLY A 212 3.22 -1.91 13.16
N ARG A 213 3.24 -1.33 14.37
CA ARG A 213 3.87 -1.89 15.57
C ARG A 213 3.13 -3.12 16.11
N ASN A 214 1.90 -3.30 15.67
CA ASN A 214 1.01 -4.42 15.94
C ASN A 214 -0.02 -4.55 14.81
N ILE A 215 -0.85 -5.60 14.87
CA ILE A 215 -1.83 -5.88 13.82
C ILE A 215 -2.93 -4.82 13.73
N ASP A 216 -3.30 -4.20 14.85
CA ASP A 216 -4.34 -3.17 14.84
C ASP A 216 -3.85 -1.93 14.08
N GLU A 217 -2.58 -1.51 14.29
CA GLU A 217 -1.95 -0.44 13.52
C GLU A 217 -1.74 -0.84 12.05
N ALA A 218 -1.17 -2.03 11.79
CA ALA A 218 -0.86 -2.47 10.43
C ALA A 218 -2.10 -2.60 9.53
N SER A 219 -3.26 -2.92 10.11
CA SER A 219 -4.53 -3.11 9.39
C SER A 219 -5.45 -1.89 9.42
N ALA A 220 -5.07 -0.83 10.15
CA ALA A 220 -5.92 0.36 10.29
C ALA A 220 -6.06 1.11 8.96
N PRO A 221 -7.29 1.44 8.53
CA PRO A 221 -7.48 2.39 7.45
C PRO A 221 -6.98 3.79 7.85
N TYR A 222 -6.34 4.49 6.92
CA TYR A 222 -6.03 5.91 7.09
C TYR A 222 -7.09 6.76 6.38
N TYR A 223 -7.60 7.78 7.05
CA TYR A 223 -8.68 8.62 6.52
C TYR A 223 -8.18 10.04 6.27
N MET A 224 -8.50 10.59 5.10
CA MET A 224 -8.34 12.00 4.76
C MET A 224 -9.70 12.62 4.43
N GLU A 225 -9.92 13.87 4.81
CA GLU A 225 -11.08 14.65 4.44
C GLU A 225 -10.65 15.78 3.50
N LEU A 226 -11.14 15.76 2.27
CA LEU A 226 -10.75 16.64 1.16
C LEU A 226 -12.02 17.23 0.56
N GLU A 227 -12.21 18.57 0.65
CA GLU A 227 -13.39 19.26 0.13
C GLU A 227 -14.74 18.60 0.53
N GLY A 228 -14.80 18.07 1.77
CA GLY A 228 -15.98 17.38 2.30
C GLY A 228 -16.18 15.94 1.79
N VAL A 229 -15.23 15.40 1.03
CA VAL A 229 -15.16 13.98 0.65
C VAL A 229 -14.21 13.27 1.61
N LYS A 230 -14.67 12.22 2.25
CA LYS A 230 -13.84 11.38 3.11
C LYS A 230 -13.28 10.19 2.34
N VAL A 231 -11.96 10.16 2.19
CA VAL A 231 -11.22 9.10 1.49
C VAL A 231 -10.53 8.21 2.51
N ALA A 232 -10.69 6.90 2.38
CA ALA A 232 -9.99 5.90 3.18
C ALA A 232 -8.93 5.19 2.32
N PHE A 233 -7.75 4.99 2.89
CA PHE A 233 -6.66 4.22 2.30
C PHE A 233 -6.42 2.98 3.15
N VAL A 234 -6.39 1.81 2.51
CA VAL A 234 -6.02 0.53 3.13
C VAL A 234 -4.98 -0.16 2.25
N ALA A 235 -3.98 -0.80 2.86
CA ALA A 235 -2.97 -1.54 2.09
C ALA A 235 -2.69 -2.90 2.72
N ALA A 236 -2.39 -3.89 1.87
CA ALA A 236 -1.98 -5.23 2.30
C ALA A 236 -1.02 -5.86 1.28
N THR A 237 -0.23 -6.84 1.71
CA THR A 237 0.64 -7.61 0.82
C THR A 237 0.24 -9.07 0.75
N GLN A 238 0.30 -9.61 -0.47
CA GLN A 238 0.11 -11.03 -0.76
C GLN A 238 1.46 -11.77 -0.82
N ILE A 239 2.58 -11.02 -0.87
CA ILE A 239 3.90 -11.60 -1.12
C ILE A 239 4.41 -12.28 0.14
N GLU A 240 4.53 -13.61 0.05
CA GLU A 240 4.98 -14.49 1.13
C GLU A 240 5.86 -15.61 0.58
N ARG A 241 7.09 -15.71 1.10
CA ARG A 241 7.93 -16.87 0.90
C ARG A 241 7.76 -17.83 2.08
N LEU A 242 7.07 -18.93 1.86
CA LEU A 242 6.68 -19.86 2.93
C LEU A 242 7.88 -20.56 3.61
N ALA A 243 8.97 -20.80 2.88
CA ALA A 243 10.13 -21.50 3.41
C ALA A 243 11.13 -20.58 4.12
N SER A 244 11.18 -19.31 3.74
CA SER A 244 12.01 -18.27 4.34
C SER A 244 11.28 -16.93 4.13
N PRO A 245 10.31 -16.62 4.99
CA PRO A 245 9.44 -15.47 4.77
C PRO A 245 10.25 -14.18 4.82
N ASP A 246 10.16 -13.40 3.74
CA ASP A 246 10.70 -12.05 3.63
C ASP A 246 9.69 -10.98 4.07
N THR A 247 8.43 -11.36 4.25
CA THR A 247 7.43 -10.55 4.96
C THR A 247 7.18 -11.11 6.35
N VAL A 248 7.15 -10.21 7.34
CA VAL A 248 6.78 -10.55 8.72
C VAL A 248 5.39 -10.00 8.98
N GLU A 249 4.41 -10.88 9.23
CA GLU A 249 3.06 -10.48 9.57
C GLU A 249 3.03 -9.77 10.93
N ALA A 250 2.33 -8.65 10.99
CA ALA A 250 2.03 -8.00 12.26
C ALA A 250 1.13 -8.89 13.13
N THR A 251 1.41 -8.97 14.42
CA THR A 251 0.59 -9.69 15.41
C THR A 251 0.09 -8.73 16.48
N ALA A 252 -0.74 -9.19 17.41
CA ALA A 252 -1.15 -8.37 18.55
C ALA A 252 0.03 -7.87 19.42
N ALA A 253 1.19 -8.54 19.37
CA ALA A 253 2.33 -8.25 20.23
C ALA A 253 3.64 -7.96 19.47
N ALA A 254 3.62 -7.94 18.15
CA ALA A 254 4.81 -7.73 17.32
C ALA A 254 4.54 -6.92 16.07
N PRO A 255 5.47 -6.05 15.64
CA PRO A 255 5.37 -5.25 14.43
C PRO A 255 5.47 -6.12 13.18
N GLY A 256 4.91 -5.62 12.10
CA GLY A 256 4.93 -6.31 10.82
C GLY A 256 4.05 -5.62 9.78
N VAL A 257 3.88 -6.30 8.66
CA VAL A 257 2.99 -5.89 7.58
C VAL A 257 1.60 -6.51 7.73
N PHE A 258 0.61 -5.88 7.11
CA PHE A 258 -0.72 -6.46 6.95
C PHE A 258 -0.71 -7.39 5.73
N ARG A 259 -0.94 -8.68 5.98
CA ARG A 259 -0.88 -9.72 4.93
C ARG A 259 -2.27 -10.06 4.42
N CYS A 260 -2.37 -10.35 3.12
CA CYS A 260 -3.63 -10.71 2.46
C CYS A 260 -3.54 -11.95 1.55
N LEU A 261 -2.55 -12.82 1.73
CA LEU A 261 -2.56 -14.13 1.04
C LEU A 261 -3.85 -14.89 1.35
N SER A 262 -4.31 -14.83 2.62
CA SER A 262 -5.68 -15.16 3.02
C SER A 262 -6.45 -13.84 3.11
N PRO A 263 -7.40 -13.55 2.20
CA PRO A 263 -7.93 -12.20 2.02
C PRO A 263 -8.94 -11.75 3.07
N ASP A 264 -9.49 -12.66 3.89
CA ASP A 264 -10.65 -12.41 4.76
C ASP A 264 -10.49 -11.16 5.63
N ARG A 265 -9.32 -10.99 6.29
CA ARG A 265 -9.05 -9.86 7.17
C ARG A 265 -8.93 -8.53 6.39
N PHE A 266 -8.37 -8.57 5.18
CA PHE A 266 -8.27 -7.39 4.34
C PHE A 266 -9.64 -6.99 3.80
N ILE A 267 -10.46 -7.96 3.41
CA ILE A 267 -11.88 -7.78 3.06
C ILE A 267 -12.65 -7.11 4.20
N ASP A 268 -12.46 -7.56 5.44
CA ASP A 268 -13.13 -6.97 6.59
C ASP A 268 -12.69 -5.52 6.82
N LYS A 269 -11.41 -5.19 6.57
CA LYS A 269 -10.91 -3.81 6.67
C LYS A 269 -11.40 -2.90 5.55
N ILE A 270 -11.54 -3.41 4.33
CA ILE A 270 -12.20 -2.67 3.23
C ILE A 270 -13.67 -2.37 3.60
N LYS A 271 -14.41 -3.35 4.13
CA LYS A 271 -15.79 -3.15 4.59
C LYS A 271 -15.89 -2.12 5.72
N GLU A 272 -14.96 -2.17 6.69
CA GLU A 272 -14.87 -1.19 7.77
C GLU A 272 -14.61 0.22 7.20
N ALA A 273 -13.66 0.34 6.28
CA ALA A 273 -13.34 1.60 5.60
C ALA A 273 -14.55 2.16 4.85
N LYS A 274 -15.28 1.31 4.11
CA LYS A 274 -16.47 1.73 3.33
C LYS A 274 -17.64 2.19 4.20
N GLN A 275 -17.75 1.69 5.42
CA GLN A 275 -18.76 2.18 6.38
C GLN A 275 -18.44 3.57 6.92
N ASN A 276 -17.18 4.02 6.81
CA ASN A 276 -16.67 5.24 7.42
C ASN A 276 -16.15 6.28 6.42
N ALA A 277 -16.14 5.98 5.12
CA ALA A 277 -15.65 6.87 4.07
C ALA A 277 -16.54 6.84 2.83
N ASP A 278 -16.47 7.90 2.04
CA ASP A 278 -17.16 8.02 0.76
C ASP A 278 -16.42 7.20 -0.32
N ILE A 279 -15.08 7.31 -0.34
CA ILE A 279 -14.19 6.62 -1.28
C ILE A 279 -13.21 5.73 -0.49
N VAL A 280 -13.02 4.49 -0.95
CA VAL A 280 -12.05 3.54 -0.41
C VAL A 280 -11.04 3.14 -1.47
N VAL A 281 -9.78 3.41 -1.20
CA VAL A 281 -8.63 2.98 -2.02
C VAL A 281 -8.01 1.75 -1.37
N ALA A 282 -8.00 0.63 -2.08
CA ALA A 282 -7.28 -0.59 -1.71
C ALA A 282 -5.95 -0.65 -2.48
N PHE A 283 -4.82 -0.57 -1.77
CA PHE A 283 -3.48 -0.65 -2.34
C PHE A 283 -2.89 -2.03 -2.02
N VAL A 284 -2.55 -2.81 -3.04
CA VAL A 284 -2.21 -4.24 -2.87
C VAL A 284 -0.86 -4.57 -3.50
N HIS A 285 0.07 -5.04 -2.69
CA HIS A 285 1.37 -5.52 -3.14
C HIS A 285 1.29 -7.02 -3.45
N TRP A 286 1.22 -7.41 -4.73
CA TRP A 286 0.83 -8.75 -5.18
C TRP A 286 1.42 -9.13 -6.54
N GLY A 287 1.09 -10.36 -7.01
CA GLY A 287 1.48 -10.82 -8.33
C GLY A 287 2.87 -11.45 -8.38
N THR A 288 3.39 -11.65 -9.57
CA THR A 288 4.67 -12.32 -9.82
C THR A 288 5.65 -11.33 -10.47
N GLU A 289 6.88 -11.21 -9.91
CA GLU A 289 7.92 -10.32 -10.44
C GLU A 289 8.23 -10.61 -11.91
N GLY A 290 8.22 -9.55 -12.74
CA GLY A 290 8.56 -9.59 -14.15
C GLY A 290 7.49 -10.12 -15.08
N GLU A 291 6.32 -10.55 -14.56
CA GLU A 291 5.22 -11.08 -15.34
C GLU A 291 4.18 -9.99 -15.63
N GLU A 292 3.90 -9.74 -16.93
CA GLU A 292 2.86 -8.79 -17.37
C GLU A 292 1.44 -9.38 -17.24
N ASP A 293 1.32 -10.70 -17.32
CA ASP A 293 0.06 -11.42 -17.06
C ASP A 293 -0.20 -11.48 -15.55
N ILE A 294 -1.44 -11.24 -15.15
CA ILE A 294 -1.86 -11.39 -13.75
C ILE A 294 -1.84 -12.87 -13.35
N ASP A 295 -1.47 -13.14 -12.10
CA ASP A 295 -1.55 -14.49 -11.57
C ASP A 295 -2.97 -14.84 -11.08
N TRP A 296 -3.17 -16.13 -10.78
CA TRP A 296 -4.48 -16.64 -10.38
C TRP A 296 -5.00 -16.07 -9.05
N LEU A 297 -4.09 -15.62 -8.14
CA LEU A 297 -4.48 -15.00 -6.87
C LEU A 297 -4.95 -13.54 -7.10
N GLN A 298 -4.30 -12.81 -7.98
CA GLN A 298 -4.75 -11.48 -8.38
C GLN A 298 -6.14 -11.56 -9.02
N GLU A 299 -6.34 -12.54 -9.95
CA GLU A 299 -7.62 -12.77 -10.62
C GLU A 299 -8.74 -13.16 -9.63
N GLU A 300 -8.44 -13.98 -8.61
CA GLU A 300 -9.40 -14.43 -7.61
C GLU A 300 -9.75 -13.31 -6.61
N GLN A 301 -8.76 -12.55 -6.15
CA GLN A 301 -8.94 -11.63 -5.01
C GLN A 301 -9.42 -10.23 -5.40
N ALA A 302 -9.07 -9.71 -6.59
CA ALA A 302 -9.52 -8.38 -7.00
C ALA A 302 -11.05 -8.23 -6.99
N PRO A 303 -11.85 -9.19 -7.48
CA PRO A 303 -13.31 -9.14 -7.36
C PRO A 303 -13.81 -9.13 -5.92
N MET A 304 -13.14 -9.84 -5.00
CA MET A 304 -13.52 -9.86 -3.59
C MET A 304 -13.32 -8.49 -2.94
N TYR A 305 -12.26 -7.76 -3.31
CA TYR A 305 -11.99 -6.41 -2.80
C TYR A 305 -12.99 -5.38 -3.33
N ALA A 306 -13.34 -5.47 -4.62
CA ALA A 306 -14.39 -4.65 -5.22
C ALA A 306 -15.75 -4.91 -4.55
N GLU A 307 -16.13 -6.18 -4.33
CA GLU A 307 -17.37 -6.55 -3.64
C GLU A 307 -17.38 -6.10 -2.16
N ALA A 308 -16.22 -6.08 -1.51
CA ALA A 308 -16.09 -5.59 -0.14
C ALA A 308 -16.33 -4.08 0.00
N GLY A 309 -16.27 -3.32 -1.10
CA GLY A 309 -16.54 -1.88 -1.14
C GLY A 309 -15.32 -1.01 -1.44
N ALA A 310 -14.25 -1.56 -1.99
CA ALA A 310 -13.21 -0.73 -2.61
C ALA A 310 -13.81 0.03 -3.79
N ASP A 311 -13.49 1.32 -3.92
CA ASP A 311 -13.88 2.16 -5.04
C ASP A 311 -12.76 2.27 -6.08
N ILE A 312 -11.51 2.03 -5.66
CA ILE A 312 -10.30 2.03 -6.49
C ILE A 312 -9.36 0.93 -5.96
N ILE A 313 -8.80 0.12 -6.87
CA ILE A 313 -7.79 -0.90 -6.54
C ILE A 313 -6.50 -0.57 -7.29
N ILE A 314 -5.41 -0.38 -6.54
CA ILE A 314 -4.07 -0.09 -7.06
C ILE A 314 -3.13 -1.22 -6.65
N GLY A 315 -2.44 -1.78 -7.62
CA GLY A 315 -1.47 -2.84 -7.39
C GLY A 315 -0.04 -2.46 -7.76
N ASP A 316 0.90 -3.16 -7.15
CA ASP A 316 2.35 -3.06 -7.38
C ASP A 316 3.04 -4.40 -7.07
N HIS A 317 4.37 -4.48 -7.06
CA HIS A 317 5.25 -5.64 -6.89
C HIS A 317 5.75 -6.28 -8.20
N PRO A 318 4.97 -6.50 -9.27
CA PRO A 318 5.52 -7.15 -10.48
C PRO A 318 6.67 -6.38 -11.13
N HIS A 319 6.89 -5.12 -10.76
CA HIS A 319 7.93 -4.25 -11.33
C HIS A 319 7.78 -3.97 -12.83
N VAL A 320 6.66 -4.38 -13.40
CA VAL A 320 6.20 -4.14 -14.78
C VAL A 320 4.74 -3.73 -14.77
N LEU A 321 4.29 -3.07 -15.84
CA LEU A 321 2.88 -2.75 -16.00
C LEU A 321 2.05 -4.02 -16.18
N GLN A 322 0.89 -4.08 -15.51
CA GLN A 322 -0.13 -5.10 -15.74
C GLN A 322 -1.44 -4.45 -16.15
N LYS A 323 -2.44 -5.26 -16.53
CA LYS A 323 -3.73 -4.79 -17.07
C LYS A 323 -4.46 -3.82 -16.15
N ILE A 324 -5.35 -3.05 -16.78
CA ILE A 324 -6.42 -2.30 -16.14
C ILE A 324 -7.75 -2.96 -16.51
N GLU A 325 -8.66 -3.09 -15.55
CA GLU A 325 -10.03 -3.52 -15.79
C GLU A 325 -11.02 -2.82 -14.86
N TYR A 326 -12.31 -2.86 -15.23
CA TYR A 326 -13.39 -2.48 -14.32
C TYR A 326 -14.06 -3.74 -13.75
N ILE A 327 -13.96 -3.93 -12.45
CA ILE A 327 -14.55 -5.04 -11.72
C ILE A 327 -15.84 -4.54 -11.05
N ASN A 328 -16.99 -4.88 -11.59
CA ASN A 328 -18.30 -4.38 -11.11
C ASN A 328 -18.36 -2.84 -11.05
N GLY A 329 -17.69 -2.15 -11.95
CA GLY A 329 -17.60 -0.68 -11.99
C GLY A 329 -16.47 -0.08 -11.16
N VAL A 330 -15.67 -0.89 -10.47
CA VAL A 330 -14.48 -0.48 -9.72
C VAL A 330 -13.25 -0.59 -10.60
N PRO A 331 -12.51 0.50 -10.88
CA PRO A 331 -11.26 0.41 -11.63
C PRO A 331 -10.18 -0.28 -10.78
N CYS A 332 -9.51 -1.22 -11.42
CA CYS A 332 -8.36 -1.93 -10.89
C CYS A 332 -7.21 -1.82 -11.88
N ILE A 333 -6.06 -1.30 -11.45
CA ILE A 333 -4.77 -1.49 -12.11
C ILE A 333 -3.97 -2.50 -11.31
N TYR A 334 -3.57 -3.60 -11.93
CA TYR A 334 -2.93 -4.70 -11.22
C TYR A 334 -1.46 -4.44 -10.89
N SER A 335 -0.75 -3.64 -11.69
CA SER A 335 0.59 -3.16 -11.37
C SER A 335 0.93 -1.88 -12.13
N LEU A 336 1.49 -0.91 -11.42
CA LEU A 336 2.06 0.33 -11.99
C LEU A 336 3.55 0.17 -12.33
N GLY A 337 4.18 -0.93 -11.95
CA GLY A 337 5.58 -1.20 -12.17
C GLY A 337 6.54 -0.27 -11.42
N ASN A 338 7.80 -0.28 -11.81
CA ASN A 338 8.84 0.55 -11.22
C ASN A 338 8.67 2.02 -11.59
N TYR A 339 8.35 2.87 -10.60
CA TYR A 339 8.25 4.31 -10.85
C TYR A 339 9.61 5.02 -10.75
N LEU A 340 10.40 4.73 -9.69
CA LEU A 340 11.79 5.16 -9.54
C LEU A 340 12.57 4.11 -8.74
N PHE A 341 13.02 3.04 -9.36
CA PHE A 341 13.47 1.85 -8.63
C PHE A 341 14.86 1.36 -9.07
N ASN A 342 15.16 1.36 -10.36
CA ASN A 342 16.44 0.89 -10.89
C ASN A 342 16.88 1.69 -12.13
N SER A 343 17.98 1.26 -12.77
CA SER A 343 18.53 1.92 -13.97
C SER A 343 17.98 1.37 -15.29
N SER A 344 17.17 0.35 -15.25
CA SER A 344 16.58 -0.28 -16.44
C SER A 344 15.63 0.67 -17.16
N THR A 345 15.46 0.46 -18.47
CA THR A 345 14.42 1.15 -19.22
C THR A 345 13.17 0.30 -19.20
N LEU A 346 12.13 0.79 -18.49
CA LEU A 346 10.86 0.11 -18.29
C LEU A 346 9.72 1.11 -18.49
N ASP A 347 8.63 0.61 -19.06
CA ASP A 347 7.38 1.33 -19.09
C ASP A 347 6.78 1.35 -17.67
N THR A 348 6.23 2.49 -17.29
CA THR A 348 5.57 2.73 -16.02
C THR A 348 4.55 3.85 -16.21
N GLY A 349 3.96 4.33 -15.13
CA GLY A 349 3.05 5.48 -15.20
C GLY A 349 2.51 5.90 -13.86
N LEU A 350 1.69 6.92 -13.92
CA LEU A 350 0.81 7.33 -12.84
C LEU A 350 -0.62 6.90 -13.18
N VAL A 351 -1.41 6.65 -12.19
CA VAL A 351 -2.87 6.64 -12.30
C VAL A 351 -3.41 7.84 -11.57
N GLN A 352 -4.32 8.56 -12.20
CA GLN A 352 -5.05 9.66 -11.60
C GLN A 352 -6.55 9.36 -11.61
N ALA A 353 -7.13 9.33 -10.41
CA ALA A 353 -8.57 9.21 -10.18
C ALA A 353 -9.13 10.57 -9.81
N THR A 354 -10.18 11.03 -10.53
CA THR A 354 -10.90 12.26 -10.21
C THR A 354 -12.20 11.91 -9.53
N VAL A 355 -12.46 12.51 -8.37
CA VAL A 355 -13.67 12.33 -7.58
C VAL A 355 -14.49 13.62 -7.63
N ASP A 356 -15.77 13.51 -7.94
CA ASP A 356 -16.73 14.61 -7.86
C ASP A 356 -17.10 14.85 -6.39
N THR A 357 -16.90 16.09 -5.90
CA THR A 357 -17.08 16.43 -4.49
C THR A 357 -18.56 16.56 -4.10
N GLN A 358 -19.45 16.78 -5.05
CA GLN A 358 -20.88 16.87 -4.80
C GLN A 358 -21.54 15.50 -4.69
N THR A 359 -21.23 14.60 -5.64
CA THR A 359 -21.77 13.23 -5.65
C THR A 359 -20.97 12.27 -4.78
N ARG A 360 -19.71 12.64 -4.45
CA ARG A 360 -18.74 11.82 -3.70
C ARG A 360 -18.49 10.48 -4.38
N THR A 361 -18.40 10.51 -5.70
CA THR A 361 -18.18 9.31 -6.53
C THR A 361 -17.03 9.52 -7.49
N LEU A 362 -16.41 8.43 -7.93
CA LEU A 362 -15.38 8.46 -8.96
C LEU A 362 -15.99 8.99 -10.27
N LYS A 363 -15.36 10.04 -10.84
CA LYS A 363 -15.75 10.69 -12.10
C LYS A 363 -14.93 10.17 -13.28
N SER A 364 -13.63 9.99 -13.09
CA SER A 364 -12.73 9.50 -14.14
C SER A 364 -11.55 8.75 -13.54
N PHE A 365 -11.00 7.84 -14.34
CA PHE A 365 -9.79 7.10 -14.06
C PHE A 365 -8.89 7.20 -15.29
N ARG A 366 -7.63 7.65 -15.08
CA ARG A 366 -6.70 7.96 -16.16
C ARG A 366 -5.34 7.34 -15.88
N PHE A 367 -4.80 6.60 -16.84
CA PHE A 367 -3.40 6.18 -16.86
C PHE A 367 -2.56 7.24 -17.57
N ILE A 368 -1.52 7.72 -16.92
CA ILE A 368 -0.56 8.70 -17.44
C ILE A 368 0.75 7.97 -17.66
N PRO A 369 1.12 7.64 -18.91
CA PRO A 369 2.30 6.87 -19.19
C PRO A 369 3.58 7.62 -18.85
N ALA A 370 4.56 6.90 -18.33
CA ALA A 370 5.91 7.36 -18.05
C ALA A 370 6.94 6.29 -18.44
N ILE A 371 8.21 6.66 -18.49
CA ILE A 371 9.33 5.74 -18.74
C ILE A 371 10.37 5.92 -17.64
N GLN A 372 10.59 4.86 -16.86
CA GLN A 372 11.79 4.77 -16.04
C GLN A 372 12.98 4.43 -16.95
N SER A 373 14.04 5.23 -16.92
CA SER A 373 15.25 4.94 -17.67
C SER A 373 16.46 5.70 -17.12
N GLY A 374 17.58 5.00 -16.93
CA GLY A 374 18.82 5.62 -16.49
C GLY A 374 18.70 6.34 -15.14
N CYS A 375 18.00 5.75 -14.20
CA CYS A 375 17.76 6.31 -12.86
C CYS A 375 16.94 7.61 -12.87
N LYS A 376 16.02 7.74 -13.81
CA LYS A 376 15.04 8.82 -13.92
C LYS A 376 13.71 8.27 -14.40
N THR A 377 12.65 8.98 -14.05
CA THR A 377 11.33 8.77 -14.61
C THR A 377 10.95 9.99 -15.45
N LYS A 378 10.52 9.75 -16.67
CA LYS A 378 10.34 10.78 -17.68
C LYS A 378 8.98 10.68 -18.34
N MET A 379 8.46 11.81 -18.77
CA MET A 379 7.35 11.83 -19.73
C MET A 379 7.83 11.24 -21.07
N PRO A 380 7.06 10.34 -21.69
CA PRO A 380 7.40 9.82 -22.99
C PRO A 380 7.14 10.85 -24.10
N GLU A 381 7.99 10.84 -25.12
CA GLU A 381 7.69 11.54 -26.39
C GLU A 381 6.42 10.97 -27.03
N ASP A 382 5.74 11.72 -27.90
CA ASP A 382 4.45 11.33 -28.50
C ASP A 382 4.42 9.90 -29.07
N SER A 383 5.48 9.47 -29.75
CA SER A 383 5.58 8.13 -30.32
C SER A 383 5.67 7.03 -29.27
N GLU A 384 6.40 7.28 -28.17
CA GLU A 384 6.53 6.38 -27.05
C GLU A 384 5.25 6.38 -26.20
N LYS A 385 4.62 7.55 -25.98
CA LYS A 385 3.29 7.65 -25.36
C LYS A 385 2.29 6.77 -26.10
N ALA A 386 2.22 6.91 -27.43
CA ALA A 386 1.31 6.11 -28.25
C ALA A 386 1.64 4.60 -28.21
N ARG A 387 2.93 4.24 -28.07
CA ARG A 387 3.39 2.85 -27.90
C ARG A 387 2.92 2.29 -26.55
N ILE A 388 3.13 3.02 -25.46
CA ILE A 388 2.77 2.57 -24.10
C ILE A 388 1.24 2.49 -23.97
N ILE A 389 0.49 3.46 -24.47
CA ILE A 389 -0.98 3.39 -24.47
C ILE A 389 -1.49 2.18 -25.28
N ARG A 390 -0.85 1.88 -26.42
CA ARG A 390 -1.20 0.66 -27.18
C ARG A 390 -0.87 -0.59 -26.38
N HIS A 391 0.29 -0.66 -25.74
CA HIS A 391 0.67 -1.78 -24.88
C HIS A 391 -0.34 -1.98 -23.73
N MET A 392 -0.76 -0.91 -23.05
CA MET A 392 -1.80 -0.99 -22.02
C MET A 392 -3.16 -1.46 -22.56
N ARG A 393 -3.52 -1.07 -23.80
CA ARG A 393 -4.72 -1.60 -24.48
C ARG A 393 -4.61 -3.09 -24.76
N ASP A 394 -3.43 -3.54 -25.19
CA ASP A 394 -3.18 -4.97 -25.46
C ASP A 394 -3.25 -5.81 -24.18
N LEU A 395 -2.75 -5.28 -23.05
CA LEU A 395 -2.86 -5.90 -21.72
C LEU A 395 -4.30 -5.86 -21.17
N SER A 396 -5.11 -4.88 -21.58
CA SER A 396 -6.41 -4.56 -20.98
C SER A 396 -7.56 -4.68 -22.00
N PRO A 397 -7.84 -5.88 -22.55
CA PRO A 397 -8.77 -6.05 -23.64
C PRO A 397 -10.23 -5.74 -23.27
N ASP A 398 -10.57 -5.75 -21.99
CA ASP A 398 -11.95 -5.60 -21.49
C ASP A 398 -12.33 -4.14 -21.20
N VAL A 399 -11.41 -3.18 -21.39
CA VAL A 399 -11.65 -1.75 -21.22
C VAL A 399 -11.22 -0.96 -22.46
N THR A 400 -11.73 0.25 -22.58
CA THR A 400 -11.25 1.22 -23.58
C THR A 400 -10.29 2.20 -22.91
N ILE A 401 -9.08 2.36 -23.45
CA ILE A 401 -8.13 3.40 -23.02
C ILE A 401 -7.97 4.35 -24.21
N ASP A 402 -8.33 5.63 -24.07
CA ASP A 402 -8.18 6.61 -25.14
C ASP A 402 -6.72 7.07 -25.31
N ASP A 403 -6.43 7.95 -26.28
CA ASP A 403 -5.07 8.42 -26.55
C ASP A 403 -4.52 9.35 -25.46
N ASP A 404 -5.39 9.89 -24.61
CA ASP A 404 -5.04 10.69 -23.44
C ASP A 404 -4.91 9.86 -22.16
N GLY A 405 -5.19 8.56 -22.24
CA GLY A 405 -5.07 7.56 -21.17
C GLY A 405 -6.31 7.42 -20.29
N TYR A 406 -7.43 8.07 -20.61
CA TYR A 406 -8.69 7.84 -19.89
C TYR A 406 -9.22 6.44 -20.14
N VAL A 407 -9.68 5.80 -19.07
CA VAL A 407 -10.16 4.41 -19.07
C VAL A 407 -11.68 4.40 -18.90
N TYR A 408 -12.37 3.63 -19.77
CA TYR A 408 -13.84 3.53 -19.82
C TYR A 408 -14.31 2.09 -19.80
#